data_6e4b8464d428d9de9800c77201440cdd
#
_entry.id   6e4b8464d428d9de9800c77201440cdd
#
_cell.length_a   1.000
_cell.length_b   1.000
_cell.length_c   1.000
_cell.angle_alpha   90.00
_cell.angle_beta   90.00
_cell.angle_gamma   90.00
#
_symmetry.space_group_name_H-M   'P 1'
#
loop_
_entity.id
_entity.type
_entity.pdbx_description
1 polymer ?
#
loop_
_entity_poly.entity_id
_entity_poly.type
_entity_poly.pdbx_seq_one_letter_code
_entity_poly.pdbx_strand_id
1 'polypeptide(L)'
;MSDFDVTICIVTQGQYTAMLNEFRTINPNLRDRVDDPPVDDDNIKYIALVGKFKWGPWPPLFGPNPVENFRLGAAWVNTSTGYIGGVFKTNLPANVQVAPFLLDATKALGGTWLECFDGKLRETYAKQGFVTVARSPFNREYAPETWNYDVEGEPDYLVMALPGSPTHKY
;
A
#
# COMPACT_ATOMS: atom_id res chain seq x y z
N MET A 1 19.14 -2.95 11.86
CA MET A 1 19.58 -1.77 11.10
C MET A 1 19.46 -2.07 9.61
N SER A 2 18.88 -1.16 8.87
CA SER A 2 18.67 -1.37 7.43
C SER A 2 19.92 -0.99 6.64
N ASP A 3 20.26 -1.77 5.63
CA ASP A 3 21.35 -1.44 4.68
C ASP A 3 20.91 -0.40 3.65
N PHE A 4 19.71 0.13 3.80
CA PHE A 4 19.10 1.09 2.90
C PHE A 4 18.79 2.39 3.60
N ASP A 5 18.93 3.47 2.85
CA ASP A 5 18.25 4.72 3.17
C ASP A 5 16.93 4.72 2.43
N VAL A 6 15.85 5.06 3.13
CA VAL A 6 14.52 5.11 2.53
C VAL A 6 14.02 6.54 2.48
N THR A 7 13.30 6.86 1.41
CA THR A 7 12.75 8.20 1.17
C THR A 7 11.35 8.06 0.59
N ILE A 8 10.45 8.93 1.05
CA ILE A 8 9.13 9.07 0.45
C ILE A 8 9.20 10.11 -0.67
N CYS A 9 8.70 9.74 -1.84
CA CYS A 9 8.61 10.62 -3.00
C CYS A 9 7.15 10.79 -3.41
N ILE A 10 6.76 12.00 -3.76
CA ILE A 10 5.48 12.24 -4.44
C ILE A 10 5.68 11.83 -5.90
N VAL A 11 4.77 11.02 -6.41
CA VAL A 11 4.85 10.47 -7.78
C VAL A 11 3.58 10.83 -8.55
N THR A 12 3.65 10.70 -9.87
CA THR A 12 2.48 10.90 -10.72
C THR A 12 1.57 9.67 -10.71
N GLN A 13 0.34 9.83 -11.16
CA GLN A 13 -0.59 8.71 -11.36
C GLN A 13 0.03 7.66 -12.29
N GLY A 14 0.68 8.09 -13.38
CA GLY A 14 1.32 7.18 -14.31
C GLY A 14 2.45 6.38 -13.68
N GLN A 15 3.25 7.01 -12.84
CA GLN A 15 4.33 6.33 -12.10
C GLN A 15 3.77 5.34 -11.09
N TYR A 16 2.72 5.70 -10.36
CA TYR A 16 2.03 4.79 -9.45
C TYR A 16 1.46 3.59 -10.21
N THR A 17 0.75 3.83 -11.30
CA THR A 17 0.14 2.77 -12.11
C THR A 17 1.18 1.81 -12.67
N ALA A 18 2.33 2.32 -13.11
CA ALA A 18 3.44 1.47 -13.56
C ALA A 18 3.95 0.56 -12.44
N MET A 19 4.10 1.09 -11.23
CA MET A 19 4.49 0.28 -10.06
C MET A 19 3.45 -0.77 -9.71
N LEU A 20 2.17 -0.41 -9.77
CA LEU A 20 1.06 -1.33 -9.49
C LEU A 20 1.01 -2.48 -10.51
N ASN A 21 1.21 -2.17 -11.80
CA ASN A 21 1.25 -3.19 -12.84
C ASN A 21 2.43 -4.14 -12.66
N GLU A 22 3.58 -3.64 -12.28
CA GLU A 22 4.75 -4.46 -11.94
C GLU A 22 4.46 -5.37 -10.74
N PHE A 23 3.86 -4.83 -9.69
CA PHE A 23 3.42 -5.62 -8.53
C PHE A 23 2.48 -6.75 -8.94
N ARG A 24 1.49 -6.47 -9.78
CA ARG A 24 0.50 -7.47 -10.25
C ARG A 24 1.15 -8.55 -11.13
N THR A 25 2.14 -8.18 -11.92
CA THR A 25 2.88 -9.11 -12.76
C THR A 25 3.72 -10.08 -11.94
N ILE A 26 4.38 -9.57 -10.90
CA ILE A 26 5.21 -10.36 -9.99
C ILE A 26 4.34 -11.22 -9.06
N ASN A 27 3.15 -10.73 -8.71
CA ASN A 27 2.24 -11.37 -7.76
C ASN A 27 0.87 -11.65 -8.41
N PRO A 28 0.78 -12.58 -9.36
CA PRO A 28 -0.48 -12.81 -10.07
C PRO A 28 -1.63 -13.25 -9.14
N ASN A 29 -1.31 -13.92 -8.02
CA ASN A 29 -2.30 -14.33 -7.03
C ASN A 29 -2.81 -13.18 -6.16
N LEU A 30 -2.14 -12.05 -6.18
CA LEU A 30 -2.49 -10.86 -5.39
C LEU A 30 -2.97 -9.69 -6.26
N ARG A 31 -3.10 -9.90 -7.56
CA ARG A 31 -3.42 -8.82 -8.52
C ARG A 31 -4.71 -8.08 -8.19
N ASP A 32 -5.68 -8.78 -7.62
CA ASP A 32 -7.01 -8.22 -7.30
C ASP A 32 -7.10 -7.70 -5.86
N ARG A 33 -5.98 -7.68 -5.12
CA ARG A 33 -5.93 -7.20 -3.73
C ARG A 33 -5.74 -5.69 -3.63
N VAL A 34 -5.28 -5.08 -4.70
CA VAL A 34 -5.05 -3.63 -4.77
C VAL A 34 -5.83 -3.10 -5.96
N ASP A 35 -6.79 -2.25 -5.69
CA ASP A 35 -7.65 -1.65 -6.71
C ASP A 35 -6.91 -0.64 -7.57
N ASP A 36 -7.42 -0.41 -8.77
CA ASP A 36 -6.95 0.69 -9.60
C ASP A 36 -7.24 2.02 -8.90
N PRO A 37 -6.31 3.00 -9.03
CA PRO A 37 -6.56 4.31 -8.45
C PRO A 37 -7.68 5.04 -9.18
N PRO A 38 -8.38 5.97 -8.52
CA PRO A 38 -9.29 6.88 -9.21
C PRO A 38 -8.55 7.66 -10.30
N VAL A 39 -9.20 7.85 -11.43
CA VAL A 39 -8.62 8.61 -12.55
C VAL A 39 -9.17 10.03 -12.56
N ASP A 40 -8.34 10.98 -13.03
CA ASP A 40 -8.73 12.38 -13.24
C ASP A 40 -9.31 13.08 -12.00
N ASP A 41 -8.76 12.73 -10.81
CA ASP A 41 -9.12 13.37 -9.55
C ASP A 41 -7.92 14.13 -8.98
N ASP A 42 -7.98 15.46 -9.01
CA ASP A 42 -6.91 16.34 -8.53
C ASP A 42 -6.68 16.25 -7.01
N ASN A 43 -7.63 15.67 -6.28
CA ASN A 43 -7.50 15.48 -4.83
C ASN A 43 -6.67 14.27 -4.46
N ILE A 44 -6.34 13.42 -5.42
CA ILE A 44 -5.53 12.22 -5.17
C ILE A 44 -4.05 12.57 -5.23
N LYS A 45 -3.33 12.23 -4.17
CA LYS A 45 -1.87 12.33 -4.12
C LYS A 45 -1.28 10.93 -4.08
N TYR A 46 -0.30 10.68 -4.92
CA TYR A 46 0.40 9.40 -5.02
C TYR A 46 1.77 9.52 -4.39
N ILE A 47 2.15 8.53 -3.61
CA ILE A 47 3.48 8.47 -2.99
C ILE A 47 4.12 7.11 -3.25
N ALA A 48 5.44 7.11 -3.25
CA ALA A 48 6.23 5.89 -3.32
C ALA A 48 7.33 5.93 -2.27
N LEU A 49 7.61 4.77 -1.69
CA LEU A 49 8.78 4.57 -0.84
C LEU A 49 9.91 4.07 -1.72
N VAL A 50 11.01 4.81 -1.72
CA VAL A 50 12.20 4.51 -2.53
C VAL A 50 13.35 4.18 -1.60
N GLY A 51 14.04 3.09 -1.86
CA GLY A 51 15.24 2.69 -1.16
C GLY A 51 16.49 2.96 -1.97
N LYS A 52 17.58 3.26 -1.27
CA LYS A 52 18.91 3.42 -1.85
C LYS A 52 19.91 2.68 -0.97
N PHE A 53 20.80 1.90 -1.58
CA PHE A 53 21.88 1.26 -0.84
C PHE A 53 22.84 2.29 -0.24
N LYS A 54 23.19 2.10 1.01
CA LYS A 54 24.17 2.97 1.70
C LYS A 54 25.56 2.86 1.11
N TRP A 55 25.87 1.75 0.46
CA TRP A 55 27.20 1.45 -0.06
C TRP A 55 27.30 1.49 -1.58
N GLY A 56 26.34 2.14 -2.23
CA GLY A 56 26.37 2.30 -3.67
C GLY A 56 25.33 1.47 -4.40
N PRO A 57 25.46 1.35 -5.72
CA PRO A 57 24.46 0.71 -6.55
C PRO A 57 24.31 -0.79 -6.26
N TRP A 58 23.13 -1.30 -6.56
CA TRP A 58 22.80 -2.73 -6.44
C TRP A 58 23.79 -3.57 -7.24
N PRO A 59 24.27 -4.72 -6.70
CA PRO A 59 25.22 -5.57 -7.40
C PRO A 59 24.72 -6.03 -8.77
N PRO A 60 25.62 -6.27 -9.75
CA PRO A 60 25.25 -6.70 -11.10
C PRO A 60 24.50 -8.04 -11.18
N LEU A 61 24.38 -8.77 -10.07
CA LEU A 61 23.62 -10.01 -9.98
C LEU A 61 22.15 -9.86 -10.39
N PHE A 62 21.62 -8.64 -10.32
CA PHE A 62 20.21 -8.34 -10.58
C PHE A 62 19.97 -7.73 -11.97
N GLY A 63 20.98 -7.70 -12.81
CA GLY A 63 20.87 -7.21 -14.18
C GLY A 63 22.16 -6.60 -14.69
N PRO A 64 22.22 -6.24 -15.98
CA PRO A 64 23.41 -5.70 -16.60
C PRO A 64 23.80 -4.31 -16.13
N ASN A 65 22.83 -3.55 -15.56
CA ASN A 65 23.05 -2.19 -15.09
C ASN A 65 22.84 -2.12 -13.57
N PRO A 66 23.72 -1.47 -12.83
CA PRO A 66 23.52 -1.26 -11.40
C PRO A 66 22.30 -0.38 -11.14
N VAL A 67 21.52 -0.76 -10.11
CA VAL A 67 20.34 -0.01 -9.67
C VAL A 67 20.70 0.74 -8.39
N GLU A 68 20.72 2.07 -8.44
CA GLU A 68 21.00 2.90 -7.28
C GLU A 68 19.78 3.08 -6.39
N ASN A 69 18.61 3.24 -7.01
CA ASN A 69 17.35 3.44 -6.32
C ASN A 69 16.38 2.35 -6.74
N PHE A 70 15.61 1.85 -5.80
CA PHE A 70 14.57 0.86 -6.08
C PHE A 70 13.30 1.20 -5.31
N ARG A 71 12.18 0.86 -5.92
CA ARG A 71 10.85 1.18 -5.40
C ARG A 71 10.43 0.05 -4.46
N LEU A 72 10.10 0.41 -3.21
CA LEU A 72 9.76 -0.54 -2.16
C LEU A 72 8.26 -0.71 -1.99
N GLY A 73 7.48 0.27 -2.36
CA GLY A 73 6.04 0.26 -2.24
C GLY A 73 5.43 1.58 -2.61
N ALA A 74 4.12 1.65 -2.63
CA ALA A 74 3.39 2.85 -2.99
C ALA A 74 2.02 2.89 -2.31
N ALA A 75 1.40 4.06 -2.32
CA ALA A 75 0.06 4.29 -1.82
C ALA A 75 -0.50 5.58 -2.42
N TRP A 76 -1.79 5.80 -2.24
CA TRP A 76 -2.40 7.09 -2.59
C TRP A 76 -3.35 7.53 -1.48
N VAL A 77 -3.64 8.81 -1.46
CA VAL A 77 -4.56 9.42 -0.49
C VAL A 77 -5.45 10.42 -1.21
N ASN A 78 -6.74 10.38 -0.88
CA ASN A 78 -7.68 11.42 -1.29
C ASN A 78 -7.64 12.52 -0.22
N THR A 79 -7.08 13.67 -0.58
CA THR A 79 -6.89 14.76 0.38
C THR A 79 -8.21 15.44 0.77
N SER A 80 -9.28 15.25 -0.02
CA SER A 80 -10.61 15.78 0.27
C SER A 80 -11.36 14.93 1.30
N THR A 81 -11.24 13.61 1.22
CA THR A 81 -12.00 12.68 2.09
C THR A 81 -11.16 12.05 3.20
N GLY A 82 -9.84 12.11 3.08
CA GLY A 82 -8.91 11.43 3.97
C GLY A 82 -8.76 9.94 3.69
N TYR A 83 -9.39 9.41 2.64
CA TYR A 83 -9.29 7.99 2.31
C TYR A 83 -7.90 7.63 1.79
N ILE A 84 -7.30 6.61 2.41
CA ILE A 84 -6.02 6.05 2.01
C ILE A 84 -6.28 4.76 1.24
N GLY A 85 -5.76 4.67 0.03
CA GLY A 85 -5.97 3.51 -0.81
C GLY A 85 -4.71 3.02 -1.47
N GLY A 86 -4.81 1.85 -2.10
CA GLY A 86 -3.78 1.32 -2.96
C GLY A 86 -2.43 1.10 -2.30
N VAL A 87 -2.40 0.76 -1.01
CA VAL A 87 -1.15 0.49 -0.28
C VAL A 87 -0.61 -0.87 -0.69
N PHE A 88 0.58 -0.92 -1.23
CA PHE A 88 1.22 -2.18 -1.56
C PHE A 88 2.74 -2.13 -1.39
N LYS A 89 3.32 -3.31 -1.24
CA LYS A 89 4.75 -3.55 -1.09
C LYS A 89 5.27 -4.31 -2.29
N THR A 90 6.41 -3.92 -2.82
CA THR A 90 7.07 -4.66 -3.89
C THR A 90 7.82 -5.89 -3.34
N ASN A 91 8.16 -6.83 -4.21
CA ASN A 91 8.84 -8.07 -3.81
C ASN A 91 10.37 -7.96 -3.83
N LEU A 92 10.90 -6.81 -3.50
CA LEU A 92 12.34 -6.65 -3.41
C LEU A 92 12.87 -7.35 -2.14
N PRO A 93 14.08 -7.92 -2.19
CA PRO A 93 14.63 -8.72 -1.09
C PRO A 93 15.13 -7.85 0.08
N ALA A 94 14.41 -6.81 0.41
CA ALA A 94 14.73 -5.94 1.51
C ALA A 94 13.82 -6.27 2.69
N ASN A 95 14.40 -6.50 3.85
CA ASN A 95 13.64 -6.65 5.10
C ASN A 95 13.18 -5.28 5.61
N VAL A 96 12.55 -4.51 4.75
CA VAL A 96 12.03 -3.19 5.09
C VAL A 96 10.54 -3.32 5.36
N GLN A 97 10.12 -2.80 6.51
CA GLN A 97 8.69 -2.66 6.81
C GLN A 97 8.18 -1.43 6.06
N VAL A 98 7.50 -1.66 4.96
CA VAL A 98 7.08 -0.61 4.03
C VAL A 98 5.86 0.15 4.55
N ALA A 99 4.90 -0.56 5.15
CA ALA A 99 3.64 0.03 5.58
C ALA A 99 3.79 1.21 6.57
N PRO A 100 4.62 1.14 7.62
CA PRO A 100 4.77 2.28 8.52
C PRO A 100 5.20 3.57 7.82
N PHE A 101 6.13 3.49 6.89
CA PHE A 101 6.61 4.66 6.15
C PHE A 101 5.51 5.23 5.23
N LEU A 102 4.81 4.37 4.51
CA LEU A 102 3.73 4.80 3.62
C LEU A 102 2.56 5.39 4.41
N LEU A 103 2.19 4.78 5.53
CA LEU A 103 1.08 5.28 6.35
C LEU A 103 1.43 6.61 7.04
N ASP A 104 2.65 6.77 7.53
CA ASP A 104 3.09 8.05 8.09
C ASP A 104 3.02 9.16 7.03
N ALA A 105 3.45 8.87 5.81
CA ALA A 105 3.41 9.82 4.72
C ALA A 105 1.98 10.16 4.28
N THR A 106 1.09 9.16 4.18
CA THR A 106 -0.31 9.41 3.83
C THR A 106 -1.03 10.20 4.92
N LYS A 107 -0.74 9.92 6.20
CA LYS A 107 -1.28 10.72 7.33
C LYS A 107 -0.82 12.18 7.24
N ALA A 108 0.44 12.41 6.90
CA ALA A 108 0.97 13.76 6.73
C ALA A 108 0.29 14.53 5.59
N LEU A 109 -0.23 13.83 4.59
CA LEU A 109 -0.99 14.40 3.48
C LEU A 109 -2.50 14.52 3.75
N GLY A 110 -2.94 14.21 4.96
CA GLY A 110 -4.34 14.31 5.34
C GLY A 110 -5.10 13.00 5.35
N GLY A 111 -4.42 11.87 5.20
CA GLY A 111 -5.04 10.54 5.28
C GLY A 111 -5.51 10.21 6.69
N THR A 112 -6.76 9.77 6.83
CA THR A 112 -7.38 9.54 8.13
C THR A 112 -8.12 8.20 8.26
N TRP A 113 -8.34 7.50 7.16
CA TRP A 113 -9.07 6.23 7.21
C TRP A 113 -8.77 5.35 6.01
N LEU A 114 -9.04 4.05 6.16
CA LEU A 114 -8.77 3.03 5.14
C LEU A 114 -9.66 1.81 5.37
N GLU A 115 -9.58 0.88 4.45
CA GLU A 115 -10.31 -0.38 4.51
C GLU A 115 -9.35 -1.55 4.38
N CYS A 116 -9.67 -2.66 5.04
CA CYS A 116 -8.90 -3.91 4.90
C CYS A 116 -9.72 -5.11 5.38
N PHE A 117 -9.25 -6.31 5.04
CA PHE A 117 -9.75 -7.53 5.66
C PHE A 117 -9.15 -7.71 7.05
N ASP A 118 -9.92 -8.30 7.97
CA ASP A 118 -9.46 -8.61 9.32
C ASP A 118 -8.34 -9.66 9.26
N GLY A 119 -7.24 -9.36 9.92
CA GLY A 119 -6.06 -10.21 9.92
C GLY A 119 -4.79 -9.40 10.11
N LYS A 120 -3.75 -9.77 9.38
CA LYS A 120 -2.42 -9.14 9.49
C LYS A 120 -2.43 -7.65 9.18
N LEU A 121 -3.21 -7.24 8.19
CA LEU A 121 -3.32 -5.82 7.83
C LEU A 121 -3.96 -5.01 8.95
N ARG A 122 -4.98 -5.55 9.62
CA ARG A 122 -5.58 -4.87 10.78
C ARG A 122 -4.54 -4.61 11.87
N GLU A 123 -3.71 -5.60 12.16
CA GLU A 123 -2.64 -5.45 13.15
C GLU A 123 -1.64 -4.37 12.74
N THR A 124 -1.23 -4.38 11.47
CA THR A 124 -0.31 -3.40 10.92
C THR A 124 -0.87 -1.98 11.03
N TYR A 125 -2.13 -1.80 10.66
CA TYR A 125 -2.77 -0.49 10.71
C TYR A 125 -3.06 -0.04 12.14
N ALA A 126 -3.41 -0.97 13.03
CA ALA A 126 -3.61 -0.64 14.45
C ALA A 126 -2.34 -0.06 15.08
N LYS A 127 -1.17 -0.59 14.72
CA LYS A 127 0.12 -0.06 15.18
C LYS A 127 0.37 1.38 14.71
N GLN A 128 -0.30 1.80 13.63
CA GLN A 128 -0.19 3.16 13.10
C GLN A 128 -1.27 4.11 13.64
N GLY A 129 -2.05 3.67 14.61
CA GLY A 129 -3.07 4.48 15.27
C GLY A 129 -4.48 4.35 14.72
N PHE A 130 -4.70 3.51 13.71
CA PHE A 130 -6.03 3.28 13.15
C PHE A 130 -6.81 2.31 14.03
N VAL A 131 -8.09 2.60 14.26
CA VAL A 131 -9.00 1.74 15.02
C VAL A 131 -10.14 1.28 14.12
N THR A 132 -10.64 0.08 14.36
CA THR A 132 -11.80 -0.44 13.63
C THR A 132 -13.05 0.32 14.03
N VAL A 133 -13.71 0.95 13.07
CA VAL A 133 -14.93 1.74 13.29
C VAL A 133 -16.16 1.09 12.66
N ALA A 134 -15.98 0.17 11.72
CA ALA A 134 -17.07 -0.59 11.13
C ALA A 134 -16.54 -1.93 10.63
N ARG A 135 -17.39 -2.95 10.62
CA ARG A 135 -17.06 -4.25 10.02
C ARG A 135 -18.28 -4.86 9.34
N SER A 136 -18.03 -5.60 8.29
CA SER A 136 -19.05 -6.37 7.56
C SER A 136 -18.58 -7.80 7.36
N PRO A 137 -19.52 -8.77 7.34
CA PRO A 137 -19.15 -10.15 7.06
C PRO A 137 -18.56 -10.29 5.65
N PHE A 138 -17.72 -11.30 5.48
CA PHE A 138 -17.18 -11.65 4.17
C PHE A 138 -18.33 -11.98 3.20
N ASN A 139 -18.29 -11.46 1.98
CA ASN A 139 -19.28 -11.72 0.95
C ASN A 139 -18.59 -12.38 -0.25
N ARG A 140 -18.94 -13.66 -0.48
CA ARG A 140 -18.37 -14.45 -1.58
C ARG A 140 -18.67 -13.87 -2.96
N GLU A 141 -19.77 -13.14 -3.12
CA GLU A 141 -20.12 -12.52 -4.40
C GLU A 141 -19.11 -11.44 -4.82
N TYR A 142 -18.45 -10.80 -3.85
CA TYR A 142 -17.48 -9.74 -4.11
C TYR A 142 -16.04 -10.21 -3.93
N ALA A 143 -15.83 -11.50 -3.64
CA ALA A 143 -14.47 -12.03 -3.50
C ALA A 143 -13.75 -12.04 -4.87
N PRO A 144 -12.48 -11.64 -4.93
CA PRO A 144 -11.68 -11.78 -6.15
C PRO A 144 -11.58 -13.24 -6.59
N GLU A 145 -11.47 -13.47 -7.89
CA GLU A 145 -11.28 -14.82 -8.44
C GLU A 145 -10.03 -15.51 -7.88
N THR A 146 -9.01 -14.71 -7.54
CA THR A 146 -7.75 -15.20 -6.97
C THR A 146 -7.82 -15.48 -5.47
N TRP A 147 -9.00 -15.34 -4.85
CA TRP A 147 -9.15 -15.56 -3.40
C TRP A 147 -8.93 -17.03 -3.05
N ASN A 148 -8.01 -17.28 -2.13
CA ASN A 148 -7.70 -18.63 -1.65
C ASN A 148 -8.37 -18.86 -0.29
N TYR A 149 -9.54 -19.52 -0.31
CA TYR A 149 -10.33 -19.77 0.89
C TYR A 149 -9.60 -20.65 1.93
N ASP A 150 -8.75 -21.57 1.47
CA ASP A 150 -8.00 -22.46 2.35
C ASP A 150 -6.94 -21.74 3.17
N VAL A 151 -6.36 -20.69 2.60
CA VAL A 151 -5.29 -19.89 3.24
C VAL A 151 -5.86 -18.65 3.92
N GLU A 152 -6.78 -17.95 3.27
CA GLU A 152 -7.26 -16.64 3.70
C GLU A 152 -8.59 -16.71 4.46
N GLY A 153 -9.33 -17.81 4.32
CA GLY A 153 -10.64 -17.97 4.96
C GLY A 153 -11.68 -16.98 4.46
N GLU A 154 -12.57 -16.59 5.33
CA GLU A 154 -13.63 -15.62 5.07
C GLU A 154 -13.61 -14.52 6.15
N PRO A 155 -12.56 -13.69 6.21
CA PRO A 155 -12.44 -12.65 7.23
C PRO A 155 -13.44 -11.52 7.02
N ASP A 156 -13.83 -10.87 8.10
CA ASP A 156 -14.64 -9.65 8.02
C ASP A 156 -13.89 -8.57 7.25
N TYR A 157 -14.64 -7.71 6.58
CA TYR A 157 -14.12 -6.52 5.92
C TYR A 157 -14.26 -5.34 6.89
N LEU A 158 -13.16 -4.62 7.12
CA LEU A 158 -13.07 -3.58 8.14
C LEU A 158 -12.92 -2.20 7.53
N VAL A 159 -13.56 -1.22 8.15
CA VAL A 159 -13.22 0.19 8.00
C VAL A 159 -12.45 0.61 9.24
N MET A 160 -11.27 1.15 9.05
CA MET A 160 -10.40 1.62 10.13
C MET A 160 -10.10 3.10 9.95
N ALA A 161 -10.08 3.84 11.03
CA ALA A 161 -9.88 5.28 11.01
C ALA A 161 -9.03 5.74 12.20
N LEU A 162 -8.40 6.89 12.04
CA LEU A 162 -7.84 7.61 13.19
C LEU A 162 -9.00 8.08 14.07
N PRO A 163 -8.87 8.03 15.41
CA PRO A 163 -9.96 8.40 16.30
C PRO A 163 -10.57 9.77 15.98
N GLY A 164 -11.90 9.81 15.88
CA GLY A 164 -12.64 11.03 15.60
C GLY A 164 -12.73 11.47 14.14
N SER A 165 -12.18 10.68 13.23
CA SER A 165 -12.18 11.02 11.80
C SER A 165 -13.45 10.53 11.09
N PRO A 166 -14.02 11.31 10.15
CA PRO A 166 -15.11 10.83 9.30
C PRO A 166 -14.61 9.76 8.30
N THR A 167 -15.53 8.87 7.91
CA THR A 167 -15.20 7.72 7.08
C THR A 167 -16.08 7.59 5.82
N HIS A 168 -16.31 8.68 5.15
CA HIS A 168 -17.05 8.64 3.89
C HIS A 168 -16.10 8.80 2.70
N LYS A 169 -16.22 7.87 1.79
CA LYS A 169 -15.32 7.71 0.65
C LYS A 169 -15.55 8.75 -0.44
N TYR A 170 -16.79 9.18 -0.55
CA TYR A 170 -17.27 10.06 -1.60
C TYR A 170 -17.89 11.34 -1.05
#